data_12172d678b8fcc52452eba6d71602fc0
#
_entry.id   12172d678b8fcc52452eba6d71602fc0
#
_cell.length_a   1.000
_cell.length_b   1.000
_cell.length_c   1.000
_cell.angle_alpha   90.00
_cell.angle_beta   90.00
_cell.angle_gamma   90.00
#
_symmetry.space_group_name_H-M   'P 1'
#
loop_
_entity.id
_entity.type
_entity.pdbx_description
1 polymer ?
#
loop_
_entity_poly.entity_id
_entity_poly.type
_entity_poly.pdbx_seq_one_letter_code
_entity_poly.pdbx_strand_id
1 'polypeptide(L)' 'ASNVLANVVRAGVIDTPLHTKFPKDLEQRRQLIPLQRLGQPEDVAGMVNYLVSDSGNYITGQLFSVAGGE' A
#
# COMPACT_ATOMS: atom_id res chain seq x y z
N ALA A 1 -11.25 4.26 -28.20
CA ALA A 1 -10.83 4.21 -26.81
C ALA A 1 -9.35 3.86 -26.74
N SER A 2 -8.62 4.44 -25.80
CA SER A 2 -7.23 4.10 -25.57
C SER A 2 -7.12 2.93 -24.60
N ASN A 3 -6.04 2.17 -24.69
CA ASN A 3 -5.76 1.06 -23.78
C ASN A 3 -4.94 1.53 -22.57
N VAL A 4 -5.21 2.72 -22.09
CA VAL A 4 -4.52 3.28 -20.91
C VAL A 4 -5.36 3.02 -19.66
N LEU A 5 -4.75 2.40 -18.68
CA LEU A 5 -5.38 2.14 -17.38
C LEU A 5 -4.78 3.09 -16.35
N ALA A 6 -5.62 3.59 -15.44
CA ALA A 6 -5.17 4.51 -14.39
C ALA A 6 -5.83 4.14 -13.07
N ASN A 7 -5.01 3.74 -12.10
CA ASN A 7 -5.45 3.39 -10.76
C ASN A 7 -4.60 4.11 -9.72
N VAL A 8 -5.11 4.21 -8.50
CA VAL A 8 -4.40 4.81 -7.38
C VAL A 8 -4.17 3.74 -6.31
N VAL A 9 -2.95 3.64 -5.82
CA VAL A 9 -2.63 2.78 -4.69
C VAL A 9 -2.30 3.68 -3.50
N ARG A 10 -3.11 3.57 -2.44
CA ARG A 10 -2.88 4.31 -1.20
C ARG A 10 -2.15 3.40 -0.22
N ALA A 11 -0.92 3.77 0.13
CA ALA A 11 -0.15 3.05 1.13
C ALA A 11 -0.48 3.57 2.53
N GLY A 12 -0.56 2.67 3.49
CA GLY A 12 -0.64 3.03 4.89
C GLY A 12 0.75 3.32 5.46
N VAL A 13 0.97 2.96 6.72
CA VAL A 13 2.27 3.15 7.37
C VAL A 13 3.19 2.00 6.95
N ILE A 14 4.20 2.32 6.18
CA ILE A 14 5.14 1.34 5.61
C ILE A 14 6.48 1.49 6.33
N ASP A 15 7.04 0.36 6.73
CA ASP A 15 8.34 0.31 7.41
C ASP A 15 9.44 0.62 6.41
N THR A 16 9.93 1.86 6.47
CA THR A 16 11.01 2.36 5.62
C THR A 16 12.06 3.02 6.49
N PRO A 17 13.28 3.23 5.97
CA PRO A 17 14.32 3.93 6.74
C PRO A 17 13.91 5.30 7.25
N LEU A 18 13.01 5.98 6.55
CA LEU A 18 12.51 7.28 6.99
C LEU A 18 11.84 7.21 8.35
N HIS A 19 11.09 6.14 8.61
CA HIS A 19 10.33 5.96 9.86
C HIS A 19 11.20 5.53 11.04
N THR A 20 12.39 4.99 10.80
CA THR A 20 13.26 4.53 11.90
C THR A 20 13.76 5.67 12.79
N LYS A 21 13.61 6.92 12.33
CA LYS A 21 14.00 8.09 13.12
C LYS A 21 13.06 8.37 14.30
N PHE A 22 11.86 7.81 14.31
CA PHE A 22 10.84 8.09 15.31
C PHE A 22 10.17 6.81 15.78
N PRO A 23 10.91 5.90 16.46
CA PRO A 23 10.38 4.57 16.79
C PRO A 23 9.20 4.59 17.74
N LYS A 24 9.10 5.60 18.64
CA LYS A 24 7.96 5.71 19.55
C LYS A 24 6.67 6.01 18.81
N ASP A 25 6.74 6.87 17.81
CA ASP A 25 5.57 7.21 17.00
C ASP A 25 5.11 6.01 16.19
N LEU A 26 6.07 5.19 15.70
CA LEU A 26 5.74 3.98 14.96
C LEU A 26 5.01 2.97 15.83
N GLU A 27 5.44 2.80 17.08
CA GLU A 27 4.77 1.85 17.98
C GLU A 27 3.34 2.28 18.26
N GLN A 28 3.10 3.57 18.49
CA GLN A 28 1.76 4.10 18.68
C GLN A 28 0.90 3.90 17.45
N ARG A 29 1.47 4.15 16.28
CA ARG A 29 0.75 3.98 15.01
C ARG A 29 0.42 2.52 14.75
N ARG A 30 1.35 1.62 15.07
CA ARG A 30 1.13 0.18 14.90
C ARG A 30 -0.10 -0.28 15.67
N GLN A 31 -0.31 0.24 16.86
CA GLN A 31 -1.45 -0.12 17.70
C GLN A 31 -2.78 0.31 17.09
N LEU A 32 -2.77 1.35 16.26
CA LEU A 32 -3.98 1.85 15.60
C LEU A 32 -4.31 1.10 14.31
N ILE A 33 -3.40 0.29 13.81
CA ILE A 33 -3.60 -0.47 12.58
C ILE A 33 -4.31 -1.78 12.93
N PRO A 34 -5.47 -2.10 12.31
CA PRO A 34 -6.19 -3.32 12.63
C PRO A 34 -5.36 -4.60 12.53
N LEU A 35 -4.46 -4.72 11.55
CA LEU A 35 -3.57 -5.88 11.45
C LEU A 35 -2.41 -5.82 12.45
N GLN A 36 -2.26 -4.72 13.18
CA GLN A 36 -1.27 -4.52 14.24
C GLN A 36 0.17 -4.75 13.80
N ARG A 37 0.47 -4.42 12.56
CA ARG A 37 1.82 -4.39 12.03
C ARG A 37 1.96 -3.28 11.01
N LEU A 38 3.18 -2.78 10.86
CA LEU A 38 3.50 -1.88 9.76
C LEU A 38 3.53 -2.69 8.46
N GLY A 39 3.18 -2.04 7.35
CA GLY A 39 3.37 -2.66 6.06
C GLY A 39 4.84 -2.72 5.69
N GLN A 40 5.17 -3.62 4.80
CA GLN A 40 6.50 -3.68 4.18
C GLN A 40 6.41 -3.12 2.76
N PRO A 41 7.51 -2.61 2.20
CA PRO A 41 7.47 -2.14 0.81
C PRO A 41 6.92 -3.18 -0.16
N GLU A 42 7.18 -4.47 0.11
CA GLU A 42 6.68 -5.57 -0.71
C GLU A 42 5.17 -5.66 -0.72
N ASP A 43 4.51 -5.24 0.37
CA ASP A 43 3.05 -5.24 0.43
C ASP A 43 2.46 -4.30 -0.61
N VAL A 44 3.06 -3.12 -0.78
CA VAL A 44 2.63 -2.15 -1.78
C VAL A 44 3.05 -2.58 -3.18
N ALA A 45 4.30 -3.06 -3.32
CA ALA A 45 4.82 -3.49 -4.62
C ALA A 45 4.00 -4.65 -5.19
N GLY A 46 3.52 -5.56 -4.35
CA GLY A 46 2.67 -6.67 -4.80
C GLY A 46 1.39 -6.17 -5.46
N MET A 47 0.75 -5.15 -4.89
CA MET A 47 -0.45 -4.57 -5.49
C MET A 47 -0.15 -3.91 -6.83
N VAL A 48 0.93 -3.14 -6.90
CA VAL A 48 1.33 -2.47 -8.14
C VAL A 48 1.65 -3.51 -9.21
N ASN A 49 2.40 -4.54 -8.87
CA ASN A 49 2.75 -5.61 -9.81
C ASN A 49 1.49 -6.30 -10.38
N TYR A 50 0.50 -6.55 -9.53
CA TYR A 50 -0.76 -7.14 -9.99
C TYR A 50 -1.46 -6.22 -11.00
N LEU A 51 -1.53 -4.93 -10.69
CA LEU A 51 -2.26 -3.97 -11.53
C LEU A 51 -1.61 -3.77 -12.90
N VAL A 52 -0.29 -3.86 -12.99
CA VAL A 52 0.42 -3.69 -14.27
C VAL A 52 0.62 -5.00 -15.01
N SER A 53 0.25 -6.13 -14.43
CA SER A 53 0.33 -7.43 -15.09
C SER A 53 -0.91 -7.67 -15.95
N ASP A 54 -0.89 -8.76 -16.72
CA ASP A 54 -2.04 -9.16 -17.50
C ASP A 54 -3.28 -9.39 -16.63
N SER A 55 -3.08 -9.80 -15.37
CA SER A 55 -4.19 -10.00 -14.43
C SER A 55 -4.93 -8.71 -14.13
N GLY A 56 -4.29 -7.56 -14.25
CA GLY A 56 -4.89 -6.25 -13.97
C GLY A 56 -5.51 -5.58 -15.20
N ASN A 57 -5.58 -6.24 -16.33
CA ASN A 57 -5.93 -5.57 -17.59
C ASN A 57 -7.40 -5.16 -17.70
N TYR A 58 -8.25 -5.56 -16.76
CA TYR A 58 -9.65 -5.15 -16.69
C TYR A 58 -9.95 -4.22 -15.52
N ILE A 59 -8.91 -3.62 -14.92
CA ILE A 59 -9.01 -2.77 -13.73
C ILE A 59 -8.54 -1.37 -14.09
N THR A 60 -9.43 -0.39 -13.94
CA THR A 60 -9.08 1.01 -14.14
C THR A 60 -10.01 1.90 -13.32
N GLY A 61 -9.56 3.09 -13.00
CA GLY A 61 -10.35 4.07 -12.27
C GLY A 61 -10.57 3.72 -10.79
N GLN A 62 -9.76 2.83 -10.22
CA GLN A 62 -9.97 2.35 -8.86
C GLN A 62 -8.93 2.87 -7.89
N LEU A 63 -9.33 2.96 -6.63
CA LEU A 63 -8.45 3.27 -5.51
C LEU A 63 -8.29 2.00 -4.67
N PHE A 64 -7.03 1.58 -4.49
CA PHE A 64 -6.70 0.41 -3.68
C PHE A 64 -5.91 0.84 -2.46
N SER A 65 -6.40 0.50 -1.26
CA SER A 65 -5.69 0.79 -0.02
C SER A 65 -4.90 -0.42 0.42
N VAL A 66 -3.61 -0.24 0.65
CA VAL A 66 -2.70 -1.25 1.20
C VAL A 66 -2.23 -0.73 2.54
N ALA A 67 -3.03 -0.93 3.58
CA ALA A 67 -2.88 -0.19 4.83
C ALA A 67 -3.23 -1.01 6.08
N GLY A 68 -3.34 -2.33 5.98
CA GLY A 68 -3.63 -3.19 7.13
C GLY A 68 -4.99 -2.95 7.78
N GLY A 69 -5.93 -2.33 7.08
CA GLY A 69 -7.26 -2.03 7.58
C GLY A 69 -7.43 -0.60 8.10
N GLU A 70 -6.38 0.19 8.01
CA GLU A 70 -6.40 1.59 8.48
C GLU A 70 -7.19 2.52 7.56
#